data_9ddb2f6aeb214f282b849761399121c0
#
_entry.id   9ddb2f6aeb214f282b849761399121c0
#
_cell.length_a   1.000
_cell.length_b   1.000
_cell.length_c   1.000
_cell.angle_alpha   90.00
_cell.angle_beta   90.00
_cell.angle_gamma   90.00
#
_symmetry.space_group_name_H-M   'P 1'
#
loop_
_entity.id
_entity.type
_entity.pdbx_description
1 polymer ?
#
loop_
_entity_poly.entity_id
_entity_poly.type
_entity_poly.pdbx_seq_one_letter_code
_entity_poly.pdbx_strand_id
1 'polypeptide(L)'
;MNIEWDRTKEVLNSLFQTIGRTPLVRLGRIPKAEGVDANILVKLEYFNPTGSLKDRIYLEMITRAIEAGNLKPEREIIEASTGNAGISCAFVGGILGYKVTIVMPAGMSQERMKIIRGYGGDIIFTPGAESDVDLCLKKIAELKKANPSKYWWPDQYSNPNNPNAHYKTTGPEIWQQTKGKVDCFVASQGTGGTLTGVGRFLKEKNPKTVLYAVEAAEAPMLSKRAWGSHKIEGIGDGFVPLNLDLSHLEGIVTTTSEEAITMAKRLSLEEGIFCGISSGCNVAAAVKIAKRHPELKTIVTMVNDTGQRYLSTELCGEIKEVEIPEREHPLDEHTIRELDKYQATWEIIE
;
A
#
# COMPACT_ATOMS: atom_id res chain seq x y z
N MET A 1 18.80 10.14 13.04
CA MET A 1 19.13 8.82 12.51
C MET A 1 19.47 9.00 11.03
N ASN A 2 20.69 8.66 10.60
CA ASN A 2 21.06 8.71 9.20
C ASN A 2 20.56 7.45 8.51
N ILE A 3 19.80 7.60 7.42
CA ILE A 3 19.31 6.47 6.63
C ILE A 3 20.39 6.08 5.63
N GLU A 4 20.84 4.82 5.70
CA GLU A 4 21.70 4.25 4.65
C GLU A 4 20.83 3.89 3.45
N TRP A 5 21.00 4.61 2.34
CA TRP A 5 20.20 4.48 1.12
C TRP A 5 20.74 3.43 0.16
N ASP A 6 22.05 3.18 0.19
CA ASP A 6 22.68 2.24 -0.72
C ASP A 6 22.47 0.79 -0.27
N ARG A 7 21.56 0.10 -0.96
CA ARG A 7 21.24 -1.31 -0.72
C ARG A 7 22.11 -2.28 -1.52
N THR A 8 23.02 -1.75 -2.34
CA THR A 8 23.78 -2.57 -3.30
C THR A 8 25.18 -2.91 -2.83
N LYS A 9 25.64 -2.32 -1.71
CA LYS A 9 27.00 -2.51 -1.20
C LYS A 9 27.28 -3.90 -0.65
N GLU A 10 26.24 -4.58 -0.14
CA GLU A 10 26.41 -5.88 0.53
C GLU A 10 25.28 -6.84 0.14
N VAL A 11 25.54 -8.14 0.29
CA VAL A 11 24.51 -9.17 0.19
C VAL A 11 23.58 -9.05 1.39
N LEU A 12 22.27 -8.90 1.14
CA LEU A 12 21.28 -8.83 2.20
C LEU A 12 20.96 -10.25 2.71
N ASN A 13 20.90 -10.41 4.03
CA ASN A 13 20.61 -11.69 4.68
C ASN A 13 19.13 -12.00 4.80
N SER A 14 18.27 -11.03 4.58
CA SER A 14 16.81 -11.18 4.66
C SER A 14 16.11 -10.19 3.72
N LEU A 15 15.02 -10.64 3.09
CA LEU A 15 14.17 -9.77 2.27
C LEU A 15 13.54 -8.63 3.09
N PHE A 16 13.38 -8.79 4.41
CA PHE A 16 12.93 -7.70 5.29
C PHE A 16 13.83 -6.46 5.26
N GLN A 17 15.13 -6.64 4.98
CA GLN A 17 16.07 -5.54 4.84
C GLN A 17 15.81 -4.68 3.59
N THR A 18 14.96 -5.12 2.67
CA THR A 18 14.55 -4.34 1.50
C THR A 18 13.31 -3.48 1.75
N ILE A 19 12.61 -3.67 2.86
CA ILE A 19 11.42 -2.88 3.22
C ILE A 19 11.82 -1.44 3.56
N GLY A 20 11.06 -0.47 3.06
CA GLY A 20 11.33 0.95 3.25
C GLY A 20 12.41 1.49 2.31
N ARG A 21 12.95 2.67 2.62
CA ARG A 21 13.93 3.39 1.78
C ARG A 21 13.46 3.54 0.33
N THR A 22 12.15 3.77 0.19
CA THR A 22 11.51 3.90 -1.11
C THR A 22 11.83 5.25 -1.75
N PRO A 23 11.83 5.36 -3.09
CA PRO A 23 12.06 6.62 -3.77
C PRO A 23 11.00 7.67 -3.42
N LEU A 24 11.41 8.94 -3.43
CA LEU A 24 10.53 10.11 -3.44
C LEU A 24 10.74 10.83 -4.78
N VAL A 25 9.66 10.97 -5.56
CA VAL A 25 9.72 11.50 -6.93
C VAL A 25 8.89 12.78 -7.02
N ARG A 26 9.42 13.77 -7.77
CA ARG A 26 8.68 14.99 -8.10
C ARG A 26 7.86 14.74 -9.36
N LEU A 27 6.56 15.03 -9.29
CA LEU A 27 5.71 15.06 -10.48
C LEU A 27 6.06 16.26 -11.37
N GLY A 28 6.12 16.03 -12.68
CA GLY A 28 6.53 17.05 -13.63
C GLY A 28 5.42 17.54 -14.55
N ARG A 29 4.59 16.64 -15.05
CA ARG A 29 3.56 16.95 -16.05
C ARG A 29 2.22 17.28 -15.43
N ILE A 30 1.76 16.51 -14.45
CA ILE A 30 0.46 16.73 -13.81
C ILE A 30 0.38 18.12 -13.15
N PRO A 31 1.32 18.55 -12.27
CA PRO A 31 1.24 19.89 -11.69
C PRO A 31 1.21 21.01 -12.73
N LYS A 32 2.00 20.87 -13.79
CA LYS A 32 2.03 21.84 -14.90
C LYS A 32 0.70 21.88 -15.65
N ALA A 33 0.10 20.72 -15.96
CA ALA A 33 -1.20 20.62 -16.62
C ALA A 33 -2.33 21.19 -15.76
N GLU A 34 -2.22 21.06 -14.43
CA GLU A 34 -3.18 21.59 -13.46
C GLU A 34 -2.95 23.08 -13.12
N GLY A 35 -1.90 23.72 -13.65
CA GLY A 35 -1.59 25.11 -13.39
C GLY A 35 -1.14 25.38 -11.96
N VAL A 36 -0.51 24.42 -11.27
CA VAL A 36 0.00 24.58 -9.91
C VAL A 36 1.53 24.71 -9.89
N ASP A 37 2.03 25.65 -9.08
CA ASP A 37 3.45 25.99 -8.94
C ASP A 37 4.12 25.24 -7.77
N ALA A 38 3.36 24.44 -7.02
CA ALA A 38 3.89 23.64 -5.93
C ALA A 38 4.66 22.42 -6.46
N ASN A 39 5.73 22.05 -5.74
CA ASN A 39 6.40 20.78 -5.94
C ASN A 39 5.55 19.69 -5.27
N ILE A 40 4.84 18.90 -6.06
CA ILE A 40 4.13 17.70 -5.58
C ILE A 40 5.11 16.55 -5.63
N LEU A 41 5.44 16.01 -4.45
CA LEU A 41 6.37 14.89 -4.28
C LEU A 41 5.58 13.65 -3.86
N VAL A 42 5.85 12.54 -4.53
CA VAL A 42 5.16 11.26 -4.29
C VAL A 42 6.12 10.20 -3.77
N LYS A 43 5.81 9.60 -2.64
CA LYS A 43 6.57 8.52 -2.02
C LYS A 43 6.13 7.20 -2.63
N LEU A 44 7.02 6.53 -3.38
CA LEU A 44 6.70 5.36 -4.19
C LEU A 44 6.75 4.07 -3.35
N GLU A 45 5.69 3.77 -2.63
CA GLU A 45 5.63 2.63 -1.71
C GLU A 45 5.49 1.26 -2.41
N TYR A 46 5.22 1.25 -3.72
CA TYR A 46 5.25 -0.01 -4.48
C TYR A 46 6.67 -0.58 -4.70
N PHE A 47 7.71 0.14 -4.30
CA PHE A 47 9.08 -0.38 -4.25
C PHE A 47 9.35 -1.27 -3.03
N ASN A 48 8.41 -1.42 -2.12
CA ASN A 48 8.49 -2.46 -1.09
C ASN A 48 8.32 -3.86 -1.71
N PRO A 49 8.82 -4.93 -1.09
CA PRO A 49 8.83 -6.29 -1.64
C PRO A 49 7.48 -6.79 -2.16
N THR A 50 6.40 -6.55 -1.42
CA THR A 50 5.07 -6.95 -1.89
C THR A 50 4.40 -5.91 -2.77
N GLY A 51 5.02 -4.77 -3.03
CA GLY A 51 4.47 -3.69 -3.85
C GLY A 51 3.48 -2.78 -3.12
N SER A 52 3.57 -2.62 -1.80
CA SER A 52 2.78 -1.65 -1.05
C SER A 52 3.42 -1.16 0.25
N LEU A 53 2.89 -0.06 0.77
CA LEU A 53 3.28 0.51 2.06
C LEU A 53 3.04 -0.43 3.26
N LYS A 54 2.18 -1.44 3.10
CA LYS A 54 1.76 -2.33 4.18
C LYS A 54 2.88 -3.24 4.69
N ASP A 55 3.92 -3.49 3.89
CA ASP A 55 5.09 -4.26 4.33
C ASP A 55 5.73 -3.67 5.58
N ARG A 56 5.76 -2.33 5.67
CA ARG A 56 6.34 -1.61 6.82
C ARG A 56 5.59 -1.93 8.12
N ILE A 57 4.25 -1.86 8.07
CA ILE A 57 3.45 -2.01 9.29
C ILE A 57 3.40 -3.46 9.74
N TYR A 58 3.31 -4.42 8.80
CA TYR A 58 3.27 -5.84 9.20
C TYR A 58 4.62 -6.33 9.72
N LEU A 59 5.73 -5.84 9.17
CA LEU A 59 7.05 -6.13 9.75
C LEU A 59 7.12 -5.62 11.21
N GLU A 60 6.76 -4.36 11.46
CA GLU A 60 6.82 -3.77 12.81
C GLU A 60 5.84 -4.45 13.78
N MET A 61 4.57 -4.65 13.39
CA MET A 61 3.57 -5.24 14.27
C MET A 61 3.91 -6.68 14.66
N ILE A 62 4.31 -7.52 13.69
CA ILE A 62 4.59 -8.94 13.94
C ILE A 62 5.89 -9.09 14.74
N THR A 63 6.97 -8.40 14.37
CA THR A 63 8.24 -8.49 15.10
C THR A 63 8.11 -8.00 16.53
N ARG A 64 7.41 -6.88 16.77
CA ARG A 64 7.16 -6.41 18.14
C ARG A 64 6.31 -7.37 18.97
N ALA A 65 5.34 -8.04 18.34
CA ALA A 65 4.54 -9.03 19.05
C ALA A 65 5.35 -10.27 19.46
N ILE A 66 6.29 -10.71 18.62
CA ILE A 66 7.22 -11.80 18.93
C ILE A 66 8.16 -11.37 20.06
N GLU A 67 8.80 -10.22 19.95
CA GLU A 67 9.71 -9.69 20.97
C GLU A 67 9.04 -9.51 22.33
N ALA A 68 7.77 -9.10 22.34
CA ALA A 68 6.98 -8.94 23.56
C ALA A 68 6.37 -10.27 24.08
N GLY A 69 6.56 -11.40 23.40
CA GLY A 69 5.97 -12.70 23.76
C GLY A 69 4.46 -12.79 23.53
N ASN A 70 3.85 -11.81 22.84
CA ASN A 70 2.40 -11.80 22.55
C ASN A 70 2.04 -12.74 21.39
N LEU A 71 2.93 -12.89 20.40
CA LEU A 71 2.81 -13.86 19.33
C LEU A 71 3.75 -15.04 19.61
N LYS A 72 3.18 -16.16 20.02
CA LYS A 72 3.92 -17.39 20.30
C LYS A 72 4.01 -18.27 19.04
N PRO A 73 5.04 -19.13 18.90
CA PRO A 73 5.25 -19.96 17.72
C PRO A 73 4.08 -20.85 17.31
N GLU A 74 3.30 -21.32 18.28
CA GLU A 74 2.14 -22.21 18.05
C GLU A 74 0.87 -21.47 17.60
N ARG A 75 0.88 -20.14 17.60
CA ARG A 75 -0.29 -19.35 17.19
C ARG A 75 -0.35 -19.15 15.68
N GLU A 76 -1.56 -19.04 15.18
CA GLU A 76 -1.88 -18.64 13.82
C GLU A 76 -2.18 -17.14 13.79
N ILE A 77 -1.64 -16.42 12.81
CA ILE A 77 -1.96 -15.01 12.59
C ILE A 77 -3.27 -14.92 11.82
N ILE A 78 -4.23 -14.14 12.34
CA ILE A 78 -5.49 -13.86 11.65
C ILE A 78 -5.67 -12.35 11.47
N GLU A 79 -6.00 -11.89 10.26
CA GLU A 79 -6.18 -10.47 9.99
C GLU A 79 -7.34 -10.18 9.04
N ALA A 80 -8.02 -9.03 9.25
CA ALA A 80 -9.05 -8.51 8.36
C ALA A 80 -8.40 -7.64 7.27
N SER A 81 -8.67 -7.94 6.01
CA SER A 81 -8.08 -7.15 4.92
C SER A 81 -8.85 -7.28 3.62
N THR A 82 -8.99 -6.18 2.91
CA THR A 82 -9.49 -6.13 1.53
C THR A 82 -8.38 -6.33 0.49
N GLY A 83 -7.09 -6.40 0.91
CA GLY A 83 -6.01 -6.65 -0.05
C GLY A 83 -4.58 -6.48 0.46
N ASN A 84 -4.04 -5.28 0.35
CA ASN A 84 -2.61 -4.99 0.62
C ASN A 84 -2.13 -5.44 2.00
N ALA A 85 -2.95 -5.23 3.02
CA ALA A 85 -2.66 -5.66 4.38
C ALA A 85 -2.59 -7.18 4.49
N GLY A 86 -3.53 -7.90 3.88
CA GLY A 86 -3.51 -9.36 3.83
C GLY A 86 -2.28 -9.92 3.12
N ILE A 87 -1.88 -9.31 1.99
CA ILE A 87 -0.68 -9.70 1.25
C ILE A 87 0.57 -9.53 2.11
N SER A 88 0.75 -8.37 2.73
CA SER A 88 1.93 -8.11 3.57
C SER A 88 1.93 -8.95 4.86
N CYS A 89 0.75 -9.21 5.43
CA CYS A 89 0.59 -10.12 6.58
C CYS A 89 1.02 -11.55 6.23
N ALA A 90 0.55 -12.08 5.08
CA ALA A 90 0.93 -13.41 4.59
C ALA A 90 2.43 -13.48 4.29
N PHE A 91 2.98 -12.47 3.62
CA PHE A 91 4.40 -12.36 3.31
C PHE A 91 5.28 -12.39 4.57
N VAL A 92 5.05 -11.49 5.52
CA VAL A 92 5.88 -11.38 6.72
C VAL A 92 5.68 -12.59 7.64
N GLY A 93 4.41 -12.96 7.88
CA GLY A 93 4.09 -14.10 8.75
C GLY A 93 4.63 -15.42 8.20
N GLY A 94 4.50 -15.64 6.88
CA GLY A 94 5.02 -16.84 6.20
C GLY A 94 6.53 -16.97 6.30
N ILE A 95 7.31 -15.90 6.05
CA ILE A 95 8.78 -15.92 6.20
C ILE A 95 9.18 -16.23 7.65
N LEU A 96 8.41 -15.74 8.63
CA LEU A 96 8.66 -15.99 10.06
C LEU A 96 8.14 -17.35 10.53
N GLY A 97 7.59 -18.18 9.63
CA GLY A 97 7.15 -19.53 9.92
C GLY A 97 5.75 -19.65 10.54
N TYR A 98 4.96 -18.58 10.53
CA TYR A 98 3.60 -18.61 11.05
C TYR A 98 2.60 -18.99 9.96
N LYS A 99 1.57 -19.76 10.36
CA LYS A 99 0.36 -19.89 9.56
C LYS A 99 -0.40 -18.56 9.59
N VAL A 100 -0.86 -18.11 8.42
CA VAL A 100 -1.59 -16.83 8.27
C VAL A 100 -2.94 -17.09 7.61
N THR A 101 -4.00 -16.59 8.22
CA THR A 101 -5.37 -16.62 7.69
C THR A 101 -5.89 -15.19 7.55
N ILE A 102 -6.30 -14.83 6.34
CA ILE A 102 -6.89 -13.53 6.04
C ILE A 102 -8.41 -13.65 5.94
N VAL A 103 -9.12 -12.83 6.68
CA VAL A 103 -10.58 -12.69 6.55
C VAL A 103 -10.85 -11.53 5.59
N MET A 104 -11.54 -11.83 4.48
CA MET A 104 -11.65 -10.91 3.34
C MET A 104 -13.07 -10.93 2.76
N PRO A 105 -13.62 -9.77 2.33
CA PRO A 105 -14.86 -9.76 1.56
C PRO A 105 -14.71 -10.49 0.22
N ALA A 106 -15.74 -11.21 -0.20
CA ALA A 106 -15.69 -12.03 -1.43
C ALA A 106 -15.62 -11.20 -2.72
N GLY A 107 -16.05 -9.94 -2.69
CA GLY A 107 -16.07 -9.04 -3.85
C GLY A 107 -14.73 -8.39 -4.20
N MET A 108 -13.64 -8.77 -3.55
CA MET A 108 -12.31 -8.20 -3.81
C MET A 108 -11.67 -8.77 -5.10
N SER A 109 -10.67 -8.06 -5.66
CA SER A 109 -10.00 -8.45 -6.89
C SER A 109 -9.31 -9.82 -6.77
N GLN A 110 -9.35 -10.60 -7.85
CA GLN A 110 -8.73 -11.93 -7.89
C GLN A 110 -7.21 -11.89 -7.73
N GLU A 111 -6.57 -10.82 -8.20
CA GLU A 111 -5.12 -10.62 -8.09
C GLU A 111 -4.69 -10.65 -6.62
N ARG A 112 -5.40 -9.95 -5.75
CA ARG A 112 -5.10 -9.93 -4.31
C ARG A 112 -5.22 -11.30 -3.66
N MET A 113 -6.31 -12.01 -3.98
CA MET A 113 -6.55 -13.36 -3.46
C MET A 113 -5.44 -14.33 -3.89
N LYS A 114 -5.04 -14.28 -5.17
CA LYS A 114 -3.97 -15.12 -5.72
C LYS A 114 -2.61 -14.81 -5.08
N ILE A 115 -2.29 -13.53 -4.84
CA ILE A 115 -1.03 -13.12 -4.21
C ILE A 115 -0.99 -13.59 -2.74
N ILE A 116 -2.08 -13.43 -1.96
CA ILE A 116 -2.15 -13.93 -0.57
C ILE A 116 -1.87 -15.43 -0.55
N ARG A 117 -2.52 -16.21 -1.42
CA ARG A 117 -2.28 -17.65 -1.54
C ARG A 117 -0.88 -17.98 -2.00
N GLY A 118 -0.31 -17.18 -2.91
CA GLY A 118 1.07 -17.31 -3.39
C GLY A 118 2.11 -17.18 -2.25
N TYR A 119 1.81 -16.39 -1.22
CA TYR A 119 2.60 -16.32 0.02
C TYR A 119 2.21 -17.36 1.08
N GLY A 120 1.36 -18.35 0.73
CA GLY A 120 0.94 -19.42 1.63
C GLY A 120 -0.15 -19.03 2.64
N GLY A 121 -0.78 -17.86 2.46
CA GLY A 121 -1.88 -17.43 3.32
C GLY A 121 -3.20 -18.13 2.96
N ASP A 122 -3.96 -18.52 3.98
CA ASP A 122 -5.34 -18.99 3.84
C ASP A 122 -6.31 -17.80 3.81
N ILE A 123 -7.48 -17.99 3.17
CA ILE A 123 -8.51 -16.96 3.08
C ILE A 123 -9.84 -17.51 3.59
N ILE A 124 -10.47 -16.76 4.49
CA ILE A 124 -11.88 -16.94 4.91
C ILE A 124 -12.68 -15.80 4.30
N PHE A 125 -13.70 -16.12 3.51
CA PHE A 125 -14.53 -15.10 2.88
C PHE A 125 -15.69 -14.68 3.78
N THR A 126 -15.97 -13.37 3.75
CA THR A 126 -17.23 -12.78 4.22
C THR A 126 -18.03 -12.27 3.03
N PRO A 127 -19.35 -12.09 3.15
CA PRO A 127 -20.12 -11.37 2.13
C PRO A 127 -19.64 -9.93 1.96
N GLY A 128 -19.91 -9.32 0.78
CA GLY A 128 -19.67 -7.90 0.55
C GLY A 128 -18.42 -7.57 -0.24
N ALA A 129 -18.05 -6.29 -0.24
CA ALA A 129 -16.95 -5.68 -0.98
C ALA A 129 -16.09 -4.77 -0.08
N GLU A 130 -15.42 -3.75 -0.65
CA GLU A 130 -14.46 -2.88 0.08
C GLU A 130 -15.06 -2.24 1.34
N SER A 131 -16.31 -1.79 1.27
CA SER A 131 -16.99 -1.09 2.37
C SER A 131 -17.47 -2.01 3.51
N ASP A 132 -17.28 -3.34 3.41
CA ASP A 132 -17.85 -4.33 4.33
C ASP A 132 -16.78 -4.95 5.26
N VAL A 133 -15.76 -4.19 5.62
CA VAL A 133 -14.69 -4.63 6.54
C VAL A 133 -15.21 -4.98 7.93
N ASP A 134 -16.28 -4.35 8.38
CA ASP A 134 -16.93 -4.63 9.66
C ASP A 134 -17.34 -6.10 9.79
N LEU A 135 -17.80 -6.73 8.70
CA LEU A 135 -18.13 -8.16 8.67
C LEU A 135 -16.90 -9.04 8.88
N CYS A 136 -15.75 -8.62 8.33
CA CYS A 136 -14.48 -9.31 8.57
C CYS A 136 -14.05 -9.21 10.03
N LEU A 137 -14.15 -8.03 10.65
CA LEU A 137 -13.84 -7.80 12.06
C LEU A 137 -14.73 -8.63 12.97
N LYS A 138 -16.04 -8.68 12.69
CA LYS A 138 -16.99 -9.56 13.37
C LYS A 138 -16.56 -11.03 13.29
N LYS A 139 -16.20 -11.49 12.09
CA LYS A 139 -15.77 -12.88 11.87
C LYS A 139 -14.51 -13.22 12.66
N ILE A 140 -13.53 -12.32 12.72
CA ILE A 140 -12.34 -12.49 13.55
C ILE A 140 -12.71 -12.59 15.04
N ALA A 141 -13.59 -11.71 15.52
CA ALA A 141 -14.03 -11.74 16.91
C ALA A 141 -14.71 -13.10 17.28
N GLU A 142 -15.56 -13.64 16.40
CA GLU A 142 -16.15 -14.97 16.54
C GLU A 142 -15.11 -16.08 16.63
N LEU A 143 -14.16 -16.10 15.68
CA LEU A 143 -13.11 -17.12 15.61
C LEU A 143 -12.19 -17.08 16.84
N LYS A 144 -11.82 -15.89 17.30
CA LYS A 144 -11.02 -15.71 18.52
C LYS A 144 -11.78 -16.11 19.77
N LYS A 145 -13.07 -15.82 19.85
CA LYS A 145 -13.91 -16.26 20.97
C LYS A 145 -14.04 -17.78 21.03
N ALA A 146 -14.19 -18.43 19.86
CA ALA A 146 -14.26 -19.89 19.77
C ALA A 146 -12.92 -20.59 20.11
N ASN A 147 -11.79 -19.97 19.76
CA ASN A 147 -10.43 -20.52 19.95
C ASN A 147 -9.44 -19.46 20.45
N PRO A 148 -9.51 -19.02 21.71
CA PRO A 148 -8.73 -17.90 22.23
C PRO A 148 -7.21 -18.10 22.19
N SER A 149 -6.75 -19.35 22.32
CA SER A 149 -5.32 -19.70 22.32
C SER A 149 -4.74 -19.87 20.91
N LYS A 150 -5.58 -20.11 19.90
CA LYS A 150 -5.16 -20.43 18.55
C LYS A 150 -4.69 -19.18 17.79
N TYR A 151 -5.45 -18.09 17.87
CA TYR A 151 -5.25 -16.94 17.01
C TYR A 151 -4.55 -15.78 17.71
N TRP A 152 -3.59 -15.17 17.00
CA TRP A 152 -3.09 -13.84 17.29
C TRP A 152 -3.55 -12.90 16.17
N TRP A 153 -4.09 -11.74 16.54
CA TRP A 153 -4.61 -10.75 15.61
C TRP A 153 -3.76 -9.48 15.68
N PRO A 154 -3.08 -9.10 14.59
CA PRO A 154 -2.33 -7.84 14.51
C PRO A 154 -3.16 -6.62 14.80
N ASP A 155 -4.44 -6.62 14.36
CA ASP A 155 -5.38 -5.50 14.51
C ASP A 155 -4.80 -4.18 13.96
N GLN A 156 -4.68 -4.09 12.66
CA GLN A 156 -4.08 -2.93 11.99
C GLN A 156 -4.78 -1.60 12.30
N TYR A 157 -6.03 -1.62 12.79
CA TYR A 157 -6.81 -0.42 13.07
C TYR A 157 -6.57 0.16 14.47
N SER A 158 -6.13 -0.64 15.44
CA SER A 158 -5.89 -0.23 16.81
C SER A 158 -4.46 -0.41 17.30
N ASN A 159 -3.65 -1.22 16.61
CA ASN A 159 -2.28 -1.53 17.02
C ASN A 159 -1.36 -0.31 16.86
N PRO A 160 -0.78 0.23 17.96
CA PRO A 160 0.07 1.41 17.91
C PRO A 160 1.38 1.20 17.14
N ASN A 161 1.79 -0.04 16.88
CA ASN A 161 2.94 -0.35 16.05
C ASN A 161 2.70 -0.06 14.57
N ASN A 162 1.44 0.08 14.11
CA ASN A 162 1.14 0.55 12.78
C ASN A 162 1.63 2.00 12.58
N PRO A 163 1.14 3.03 13.29
CA PRO A 163 1.71 4.37 13.15
C PRO A 163 3.19 4.44 13.53
N ASN A 164 3.67 3.66 14.49
CA ASN A 164 5.08 3.61 14.86
C ASN A 164 5.99 3.16 13.72
N ALA A 165 5.56 2.23 12.86
CA ALA A 165 6.30 1.83 11.67
C ALA A 165 6.59 3.04 10.76
N HIS A 166 5.58 3.85 10.50
CA HIS A 166 5.71 5.05 9.67
C HIS A 166 6.49 6.18 10.36
N TYR A 167 6.33 6.34 11.67
CA TYR A 167 7.10 7.30 12.47
C TYR A 167 8.60 6.98 12.44
N LYS A 168 8.97 5.69 12.53
CA LYS A 168 10.36 5.23 12.54
C LYS A 168 11.01 5.18 11.16
N THR A 169 10.22 5.06 10.08
CA THR A 169 10.74 4.80 8.74
C THR A 169 10.28 5.85 7.73
N THR A 170 9.02 5.88 7.36
CA THR A 170 8.48 6.73 6.28
C THR A 170 8.68 8.22 6.55
N GLY A 171 8.40 8.68 7.77
CA GLY A 171 8.60 10.07 8.17
C GLY A 171 10.07 10.52 8.08
N PRO A 172 11.03 9.81 8.70
CA PRO A 172 12.46 10.07 8.54
C PRO A 172 12.95 10.06 7.10
N GLU A 173 12.49 9.10 6.29
CA GLU A 173 12.83 9.01 4.86
C GLU A 173 12.38 10.26 4.10
N ILE A 174 11.12 10.67 4.25
CA ILE A 174 10.57 11.88 3.61
C ILE A 174 11.38 13.10 4.05
N TRP A 175 11.63 13.26 5.33
CA TRP A 175 12.39 14.39 5.87
C TRP A 175 13.80 14.49 5.28
N GLN A 176 14.50 13.37 5.22
CA GLN A 176 15.86 13.33 4.67
C GLN A 176 15.86 13.59 3.16
N GLN A 177 14.94 12.98 2.40
CA GLN A 177 14.84 13.13 0.95
C GLN A 177 14.47 14.56 0.55
N THR A 178 13.66 15.25 1.35
CA THR A 178 13.28 16.65 1.13
C THR A 178 14.27 17.67 1.73
N LYS A 179 15.30 17.19 2.42
CA LYS A 179 16.23 18.04 3.19
C LYS A 179 15.48 18.94 4.19
N GLY A 180 14.43 18.40 4.80
CA GLY A 180 13.59 19.09 5.76
C GLY A 180 12.58 20.10 5.19
N LYS A 181 12.44 20.16 3.87
CA LYS A 181 11.52 21.09 3.19
C LYS A 181 10.19 20.39 2.89
N VAL A 182 9.29 20.36 3.85
CA VAL A 182 7.93 19.82 3.74
C VAL A 182 6.97 20.84 4.31
N ASP A 183 6.20 21.53 3.45
CA ASP A 183 5.18 22.46 3.87
C ASP A 183 3.88 21.73 4.22
N CYS A 184 3.54 20.71 3.43
CA CYS A 184 2.32 19.92 3.61
C CYS A 184 2.59 18.43 3.40
N PHE A 185 1.97 17.60 4.24
CA PHE A 185 1.82 16.16 4.02
C PHE A 185 0.34 15.82 3.93
N VAL A 186 -0.03 15.12 2.87
CA VAL A 186 -1.41 14.71 2.62
C VAL A 186 -1.48 13.22 2.30
N ALA A 187 -2.40 12.50 2.93
CA ALA A 187 -2.58 11.07 2.70
C ALA A 187 -4.02 10.64 2.95
N SER A 188 -4.47 9.67 2.17
CA SER A 188 -5.79 9.05 2.33
C SER A 188 -5.86 8.24 3.62
N GLN A 189 -7.04 8.28 4.23
CA GLN A 189 -7.33 7.65 5.51
C GLN A 189 -7.93 6.25 5.28
N GLY A 190 -7.13 5.21 5.51
CA GLY A 190 -7.58 3.85 5.79
C GLY A 190 -7.41 3.58 7.28
N THR A 191 -6.37 2.83 7.69
CA THR A 191 -6.08 2.55 9.12
C THR A 191 -5.58 3.75 9.94
N GLY A 192 -5.32 4.89 9.31
CA GLY A 192 -4.78 6.09 9.96
C GLY A 192 -3.27 6.06 10.23
N GLY A 193 -2.63 4.89 10.13
CA GLY A 193 -1.24 4.73 10.55
C GLY A 193 -0.23 5.59 9.81
N THR A 194 -0.35 5.71 8.48
CA THR A 194 0.55 6.53 7.65
C THR A 194 0.46 8.00 8.04
N LEU A 195 -0.77 8.53 8.05
CA LEU A 195 -1.01 9.94 8.34
C LEU A 195 -0.55 10.31 9.75
N THR A 196 -0.88 9.47 10.74
CA THR A 196 -0.47 9.68 12.14
C THR A 196 1.04 9.54 12.31
N GLY A 197 1.65 8.46 11.81
CA GLY A 197 3.07 8.20 12.03
C GLY A 197 3.98 9.21 11.34
N VAL A 198 3.73 9.49 10.04
CA VAL A 198 4.47 10.50 9.29
C VAL A 198 4.19 11.89 9.86
N GLY A 199 2.91 12.20 10.13
CA GLY A 199 2.47 13.49 10.65
C GLY A 199 3.14 13.84 11.97
N ARG A 200 3.14 12.93 12.95
CA ARG A 200 3.85 13.10 14.22
C ARG A 200 5.33 13.42 14.02
N PHE A 201 6.02 12.62 13.20
CA PHE A 201 7.43 12.85 12.92
C PHE A 201 7.70 14.21 12.29
N LEU A 202 6.91 14.59 11.27
CA LEU A 202 7.09 15.87 10.58
C LEU A 202 6.78 17.06 11.49
N LYS A 203 5.72 16.99 12.32
CA LYS A 203 5.35 18.04 13.29
C LYS A 203 6.42 18.21 14.37
N GLU A 204 7.06 17.13 14.84
CA GLU A 204 8.18 17.20 15.77
C GLU A 204 9.41 17.89 15.14
N LYS A 205 9.65 17.69 13.85
CA LYS A 205 10.76 18.34 13.12
C LYS A 205 10.46 19.77 12.72
N ASN A 206 9.25 20.03 12.28
CA ASN A 206 8.77 21.34 11.87
C ASN A 206 7.28 21.49 12.24
N PRO A 207 6.94 22.16 13.35
CA PRO A 207 5.55 22.38 13.77
C PRO A 207 4.69 23.13 12.74
N LYS A 208 5.31 23.83 11.78
CA LYS A 208 4.61 24.55 10.70
C LYS A 208 4.14 23.66 9.56
N THR A 209 4.66 22.41 9.45
CA THR A 209 4.16 21.46 8.43
C THR A 209 2.69 21.20 8.65
N VAL A 210 1.85 21.44 7.65
CA VAL A 210 0.41 21.18 7.71
C VAL A 210 0.07 19.77 7.26
N LEU A 211 -0.97 19.17 7.87
CA LEU A 211 -1.40 17.81 7.61
C LEU A 211 -2.84 17.78 7.13
N TYR A 212 -3.07 17.13 6.00
CA TYR A 212 -4.42 16.92 5.48
C TYR A 212 -4.73 15.43 5.35
N ALA A 213 -5.90 15.02 5.84
CA ALA A 213 -6.45 13.71 5.55
C ALA A 213 -7.26 13.75 4.25
N VAL A 214 -7.25 12.65 3.51
CA VAL A 214 -8.10 12.48 2.32
C VAL A 214 -9.11 11.38 2.60
N GLU A 215 -10.37 11.63 2.26
CA GLU A 215 -11.44 10.65 2.31
C GLU A 215 -12.22 10.60 0.98
N ALA A 216 -12.92 9.48 0.73
CA ALA A 216 -13.81 9.37 -0.41
C ALA A 216 -15.00 10.30 -0.26
N ALA A 217 -15.31 11.07 -1.30
CA ALA A 217 -16.45 11.99 -1.29
C ALA A 217 -17.81 11.26 -1.13
N GLU A 218 -17.85 9.98 -1.54
CA GLU A 218 -19.01 9.09 -1.40
C GLU A 218 -19.15 8.52 0.03
N ALA A 219 -18.07 8.50 0.80
CA ALA A 219 -18.03 8.01 2.19
C ALA A 219 -17.35 9.02 3.12
N PRO A 220 -17.89 10.25 3.27
CA PRO A 220 -17.24 11.37 3.95
C PRO A 220 -17.41 11.27 5.48
N MET A 221 -16.75 10.28 6.09
CA MET A 221 -16.87 9.97 7.52
C MET A 221 -16.34 11.11 8.39
N LEU A 222 -15.15 11.65 8.06
CA LEU A 222 -14.51 12.69 8.88
C LEU A 222 -15.19 14.04 8.70
N SER A 223 -15.52 14.42 7.46
CA SER A 223 -16.07 15.76 7.17
C SER A 223 -17.58 15.86 7.37
N LYS A 224 -18.35 14.77 7.16
CA LYS A 224 -19.82 14.81 7.17
C LYS A 224 -20.48 13.75 8.06
N ARG A 225 -19.69 12.89 8.71
CA ARG A 225 -20.20 11.76 9.53
C ARG A 225 -21.16 10.85 8.73
N ALA A 226 -20.84 10.68 7.44
CA ALA A 226 -21.62 9.87 6.52
C ALA A 226 -20.79 8.73 5.97
N TRP A 227 -21.47 7.65 5.59
CA TRP A 227 -20.89 6.47 4.99
C TRP A 227 -21.62 6.16 3.68
N GLY A 228 -20.90 5.61 2.71
CA GLY A 228 -21.43 5.21 1.43
C GLY A 228 -20.45 4.32 0.68
N SER A 229 -20.93 3.71 -0.39
CA SER A 229 -20.12 2.86 -1.25
C SER A 229 -19.24 3.69 -2.17
N HIS A 230 -17.96 3.30 -2.33
CA HIS A 230 -16.99 3.93 -3.23
C HIS A 230 -16.06 2.89 -3.85
N LYS A 231 -15.25 3.32 -4.84
CA LYS A 231 -14.34 2.45 -5.60
C LYS A 231 -12.86 2.68 -5.27
N ILE A 232 -12.55 3.41 -4.20
CA ILE A 232 -11.18 3.72 -3.79
C ILE A 232 -10.73 2.69 -2.76
N GLU A 233 -10.19 1.58 -3.21
CA GLU A 233 -9.81 0.46 -2.36
C GLU A 233 -8.71 0.81 -1.36
N GLY A 234 -8.84 0.34 -0.11
CA GLY A 234 -7.90 0.53 0.99
C GLY A 234 -8.10 1.78 1.84
N ILE A 235 -9.24 2.48 1.67
CA ILE A 235 -9.65 3.63 2.49
C ILE A 235 -11.16 3.59 2.76
N GLY A 236 -11.64 4.41 3.71
CA GLY A 236 -13.07 4.62 3.89
C GLY A 236 -13.82 3.44 4.49
N ASP A 237 -13.22 2.76 5.45
CA ASP A 237 -13.75 1.53 6.09
C ASP A 237 -15.02 1.73 6.94
N GLY A 238 -15.64 2.92 6.92
CA GLY A 238 -16.91 3.20 7.60
C GLY A 238 -16.78 3.58 9.08
N PHE A 239 -15.57 3.74 9.61
CA PHE A 239 -15.30 4.17 10.98
C PHE A 239 -14.00 4.95 11.10
N VAL A 240 -13.82 5.66 12.21
CA VAL A 240 -12.57 6.34 12.54
C VAL A 240 -11.67 5.37 13.31
N PRO A 241 -10.53 4.92 12.73
CA PRO A 241 -9.66 3.95 13.40
C PRO A 241 -8.96 4.57 14.61
N LEU A 242 -8.68 3.75 15.64
CA LEU A 242 -8.00 4.20 16.85
C LEU A 242 -6.56 4.70 16.58
N ASN A 243 -5.95 4.26 15.50
CA ASN A 243 -4.63 4.70 15.09
C ASN A 243 -4.61 6.09 14.42
N LEU A 244 -5.76 6.68 14.11
CA LEU A 244 -5.85 7.99 13.48
C LEU A 244 -5.84 9.11 14.53
N ASP A 245 -4.76 9.86 14.58
CA ASP A 245 -4.65 11.06 15.41
C ASP A 245 -5.19 12.26 14.65
N LEU A 246 -6.38 12.71 15.06
CA LEU A 246 -7.06 13.86 14.46
C LEU A 246 -6.51 15.21 14.99
N SER A 247 -5.77 15.22 16.08
CA SER A 247 -5.36 16.45 16.78
C SER A 247 -4.36 17.30 15.98
N HIS A 248 -3.68 16.70 15.03
CA HIS A 248 -2.67 17.38 14.21
C HIS A 248 -3.15 17.73 12.79
N LEU A 249 -4.41 17.44 12.45
CA LEU A 249 -4.94 17.73 11.11
C LEU A 249 -5.30 19.19 10.97
N GLU A 250 -4.86 19.80 9.88
CA GLU A 250 -5.29 21.13 9.43
C GLU A 250 -6.65 21.06 8.73
N GLY A 251 -6.90 19.97 8.01
CA GLY A 251 -8.16 19.82 7.29
C GLY A 251 -8.32 18.45 6.62
N ILE A 252 -9.49 18.34 5.97
CA ILE A 252 -9.91 17.15 5.23
C ILE A 252 -10.11 17.53 3.76
N VAL A 253 -9.62 16.69 2.84
CA VAL A 253 -9.87 16.80 1.41
C VAL A 253 -10.73 15.63 0.97
N THR A 254 -11.83 15.91 0.28
CA THR A 254 -12.65 14.86 -0.34
C THR A 254 -12.25 14.64 -1.79
N THR A 255 -12.21 13.39 -2.23
CA THR A 255 -11.92 12.99 -3.61
C THR A 255 -12.93 11.94 -4.04
N THR A 256 -13.58 12.12 -5.20
CA THR A 256 -14.52 11.13 -5.71
C THR A 256 -13.78 9.90 -6.27
N SER A 257 -14.48 8.78 -6.40
CA SER A 257 -13.95 7.58 -7.06
C SER A 257 -13.51 7.85 -8.49
N GLU A 258 -14.27 8.67 -9.22
CA GLU A 258 -13.96 9.07 -10.59
C GLU A 258 -12.68 9.91 -10.67
N GLU A 259 -12.54 10.91 -9.80
CA GLU A 259 -11.31 11.72 -9.71
C GLU A 259 -10.09 10.86 -9.39
N ALA A 260 -10.23 9.91 -8.46
CA ALA A 260 -9.14 9.02 -8.05
C ALA A 260 -8.72 8.08 -9.19
N ILE A 261 -9.66 7.44 -9.89
CA ILE A 261 -9.39 6.57 -11.03
C ILE A 261 -8.76 7.36 -12.18
N THR A 262 -9.33 8.53 -12.52
CA THR A 262 -8.81 9.39 -13.57
C THR A 262 -7.37 9.84 -13.26
N MET A 263 -7.09 10.25 -12.03
CA MET A 263 -5.75 10.66 -11.62
C MET A 263 -4.76 9.48 -11.62
N ALA A 264 -5.17 8.28 -11.22
CA ALA A 264 -4.34 7.08 -11.30
C ALA A 264 -3.97 6.72 -12.74
N LYS A 265 -4.91 6.85 -13.68
CA LYS A 265 -4.64 6.71 -15.13
C LYS A 265 -3.67 7.78 -15.63
N ARG A 266 -3.85 9.03 -15.22
CA ARG A 266 -2.94 10.14 -15.57
C ARG A 266 -1.54 9.93 -15.02
N LEU A 267 -1.41 9.45 -13.77
CA LEU A 267 -0.10 9.10 -13.20
C LEU A 267 0.63 8.07 -14.06
N SER A 268 -0.08 7.07 -14.55
CA SER A 268 0.50 6.08 -15.47
C SER A 268 0.92 6.68 -16.81
N LEU A 269 0.05 7.45 -17.43
CA LEU A 269 0.26 7.97 -18.79
C LEU A 269 1.19 9.19 -18.84
N GLU A 270 1.08 10.10 -17.88
CA GLU A 270 1.80 11.37 -17.88
C GLU A 270 3.11 11.30 -17.09
N GLU A 271 3.18 10.51 -16.00
CA GLU A 271 4.34 10.44 -15.11
C GLU A 271 5.04 9.07 -15.13
N GLY A 272 4.49 8.07 -15.82
CA GLY A 272 5.05 6.72 -15.86
C GLY A 272 4.88 5.93 -14.54
N ILE A 273 3.96 6.35 -13.68
CA ILE A 273 3.72 5.78 -12.35
C ILE A 273 2.46 4.91 -12.41
N PHE A 274 2.61 3.61 -12.65
CA PHE A 274 1.50 2.66 -12.64
C PHE A 274 1.15 2.25 -11.21
N CYS A 275 0.10 2.83 -10.67
CA CYS A 275 -0.27 2.74 -9.25
C CYS A 275 -1.75 2.44 -9.04
N GLY A 276 -2.11 2.08 -7.80
CA GLY A 276 -3.50 1.84 -7.43
C GLY A 276 -4.34 3.11 -7.29
N ILE A 277 -5.66 2.92 -7.19
CA ILE A 277 -6.67 4.01 -7.19
C ILE A 277 -6.48 4.95 -6.00
N SER A 278 -6.15 4.45 -4.81
CA SER A 278 -5.90 5.29 -3.63
C SER A 278 -4.68 6.21 -3.79
N SER A 279 -3.73 5.86 -4.66
CA SER A 279 -2.60 6.72 -5.03
C SER A 279 -3.06 7.89 -5.90
N GLY A 280 -3.97 7.62 -6.85
CA GLY A 280 -4.65 8.67 -7.62
C GLY A 280 -5.46 9.61 -6.72
N CYS A 281 -6.17 9.07 -5.75
CA CYS A 281 -6.88 9.82 -4.71
C CYS A 281 -5.94 10.80 -3.98
N ASN A 282 -4.79 10.33 -3.54
CA ASN A 282 -3.78 11.12 -2.86
C ASN A 282 -3.25 12.28 -3.72
N VAL A 283 -2.94 12.02 -4.99
CA VAL A 283 -2.40 13.04 -5.89
C VAL A 283 -3.47 14.05 -6.30
N ALA A 284 -4.72 13.62 -6.52
CA ALA A 284 -5.85 14.53 -6.77
C ALA A 284 -6.05 15.50 -5.59
N ALA A 285 -5.98 14.98 -4.35
CA ALA A 285 -6.04 15.80 -3.15
C ALA A 285 -4.86 16.78 -3.03
N ALA A 286 -3.64 16.34 -3.33
CA ALA A 286 -2.46 17.21 -3.33
C ALA A 286 -2.59 18.36 -4.34
N VAL A 287 -3.15 18.11 -5.52
CA VAL A 287 -3.46 19.15 -6.53
C VAL A 287 -4.53 20.12 -6.00
N LYS A 288 -5.61 19.64 -5.36
CA LYS A 288 -6.64 20.49 -4.76
C LYS A 288 -6.06 21.42 -3.69
N ILE A 289 -5.18 20.88 -2.82
CA ILE A 289 -4.48 21.67 -1.79
C ILE A 289 -3.59 22.72 -2.45
N ALA A 290 -2.78 22.35 -3.44
CA ALA A 290 -1.88 23.29 -4.15
C ALA A 290 -2.64 24.45 -4.80
N LYS A 291 -3.82 24.19 -5.37
CA LYS A 291 -4.71 25.24 -5.94
C LYS A 291 -5.30 26.15 -4.86
N ARG A 292 -5.65 25.58 -3.70
CA ARG A 292 -6.28 26.33 -2.60
C ARG A 292 -5.28 27.14 -1.78
N HIS A 293 -4.06 26.59 -1.64
CA HIS A 293 -2.98 27.11 -0.81
C HIS A 293 -1.69 27.31 -1.62
N PRO A 294 -1.64 28.33 -2.50
CA PRO A 294 -0.48 28.56 -3.37
C PRO A 294 0.80 28.95 -2.61
N GLU A 295 0.70 29.28 -1.33
CA GLU A 295 1.83 29.51 -0.41
C GLU A 295 2.57 28.21 -0.06
N LEU A 296 1.92 27.04 -0.11
CA LEU A 296 2.53 25.74 0.17
C LEU A 296 3.35 25.29 -1.05
N LYS A 297 4.67 25.38 -0.97
CA LYS A 297 5.57 25.13 -2.10
C LYS A 297 6.04 23.69 -2.22
N THR A 298 5.98 22.91 -1.14
CA THR A 298 6.38 21.49 -1.14
C THR A 298 5.30 20.66 -0.46
N ILE A 299 4.55 19.93 -1.28
CA ILE A 299 3.46 19.03 -0.85
C ILE A 299 3.93 17.59 -1.07
N VAL A 300 3.96 16.81 -0.02
CA VAL A 300 4.33 15.39 -0.07
C VAL A 300 3.09 14.53 0.09
N THR A 301 2.98 13.52 -0.77
CA THR A 301 1.93 12.50 -0.68
C THR A 301 2.47 11.11 -0.99
N MET A 302 1.57 10.10 -0.97
CA MET A 302 1.92 8.70 -1.07
C MET A 302 1.41 8.10 -2.39
N VAL A 303 2.24 7.29 -3.02
CA VAL A 303 1.83 6.25 -3.97
C VAL A 303 1.83 4.94 -3.21
N ASN A 304 0.65 4.53 -2.76
CA ASN A 304 0.47 3.50 -1.72
C ASN A 304 0.88 2.11 -2.20
N ASP A 305 0.57 1.76 -3.46
CA ASP A 305 0.78 0.43 -4.03
C ASP A 305 0.88 0.44 -5.57
N THR A 306 1.17 -0.75 -6.13
CA THR A 306 1.27 -0.98 -7.57
C THR A 306 -0.10 -1.13 -8.25
N GLY A 307 -0.23 -0.63 -9.48
CA GLY A 307 -1.39 -0.82 -10.35
C GLY A 307 -1.66 -2.29 -10.75
N GLN A 308 -0.68 -3.18 -10.61
CA GLN A 308 -0.80 -4.61 -10.96
C GLN A 308 -1.87 -5.36 -10.14
N ARG A 309 -2.40 -4.78 -9.08
CA ARG A 309 -3.48 -5.36 -8.25
C ARG A 309 -4.87 -5.00 -8.71
N TYR A 310 -4.96 -4.18 -9.76
CA TYR A 310 -6.18 -3.58 -10.27
C TYR A 310 -6.43 -3.90 -11.74
N LEU A 311 -5.76 -4.96 -12.27
CA LEU A 311 -5.85 -5.31 -13.69
C LEU A 311 -7.27 -5.71 -14.10
N SER A 312 -8.03 -6.33 -13.20
CA SER A 312 -9.44 -6.71 -13.42
C SER A 312 -10.44 -5.61 -13.02
N THR A 313 -9.99 -4.39 -12.75
CA THR A 313 -10.83 -3.26 -12.36
C THR A 313 -10.94 -2.20 -13.45
N GLU A 314 -11.79 -1.18 -13.24
CA GLU A 314 -11.95 -0.03 -14.15
C GLU A 314 -10.66 0.76 -14.40
N LEU A 315 -9.62 0.58 -13.58
CA LEU A 315 -8.32 1.22 -13.77
C LEU A 315 -7.70 0.85 -15.11
N CYS A 316 -7.75 -0.45 -15.49
CA CYS A 316 -7.12 -0.97 -16.69
C CYS A 316 -8.10 -1.18 -17.86
N GLY A 317 -9.42 -1.13 -17.59
CA GLY A 317 -10.45 -1.37 -18.59
C GLY A 317 -10.59 -2.87 -18.93
N GLU A 318 -11.42 -3.17 -19.91
CA GLU A 318 -11.66 -4.53 -20.39
C GLU A 318 -10.70 -4.89 -21.53
N ILE A 319 -10.15 -6.09 -21.48
CA ILE A 319 -9.37 -6.69 -22.57
C ILE A 319 -10.26 -7.76 -23.21
N LYS A 320 -10.45 -7.68 -24.53
CA LYS A 320 -11.15 -8.73 -25.28
C LYS A 320 -10.29 -10.00 -25.25
N GLU A 321 -10.90 -11.11 -24.89
CA GLU A 321 -10.26 -12.42 -25.05
C GLU A 321 -9.92 -12.64 -26.53
N VAL A 322 -8.66 -13.00 -26.78
CA VAL A 322 -8.18 -13.36 -28.11
C VAL A 322 -7.93 -14.86 -28.11
N GLU A 323 -8.58 -15.56 -29.01
CA GLU A 323 -8.30 -16.99 -29.22
C GLU A 323 -6.88 -17.14 -29.78
N ILE A 324 -6.04 -17.90 -29.10
CA ILE A 324 -4.66 -18.16 -29.50
C ILE A 324 -4.64 -19.51 -30.18
N PRO A 325 -4.56 -19.55 -31.55
CA PRO A 325 -4.49 -20.81 -32.24
C PRO A 325 -3.18 -21.54 -31.93
N GLU A 326 -3.25 -22.83 -31.74
CA GLU A 326 -2.06 -23.68 -31.69
C GLU A 326 -1.32 -23.59 -33.01
N ARG A 327 -0.03 -23.46 -32.98
CA ARG A 327 0.84 -23.46 -34.16
C ARG A 327 2.14 -24.19 -33.89
N GLU A 328 2.70 -24.78 -34.93
CA GLU A 328 4.06 -25.27 -34.88
C GLU A 328 5.06 -24.10 -34.83
N HIS A 329 6.12 -24.28 -34.05
CA HIS A 329 7.24 -23.36 -33.95
C HIS A 329 8.52 -24.02 -34.47
N PRO A 330 8.71 -24.10 -35.82
CA PRO A 330 9.95 -24.62 -36.36
C PRO A 330 11.11 -23.72 -35.94
N LEU A 331 12.23 -24.34 -35.60
CA LEU A 331 13.43 -23.60 -35.29
C LEU A 331 13.95 -22.88 -36.55
N ASP A 332 14.35 -21.63 -36.41
CA ASP A 332 15.01 -20.88 -37.47
C ASP A 332 16.46 -21.35 -37.69
N GLU A 333 17.02 -21.03 -38.86
CA GLU A 333 18.38 -21.46 -39.24
C GLU A 333 19.47 -20.95 -38.32
N HIS A 334 19.30 -19.77 -37.72
CA HIS A 334 20.26 -19.23 -36.75
C HIS A 334 20.24 -20.06 -35.47
N THR A 335 19.06 -20.34 -34.93
CA THR A 335 18.87 -21.17 -33.73
C THR A 335 19.46 -22.57 -33.94
N ILE A 336 19.16 -23.22 -35.05
CA ILE A 336 19.71 -24.56 -35.38
C ILE A 336 21.25 -24.49 -35.38
N ARG A 337 21.83 -23.55 -36.11
CA ARG A 337 23.28 -23.41 -36.23
C ARG A 337 23.97 -23.16 -34.89
N GLU A 338 23.39 -22.34 -34.02
CA GLU A 338 23.99 -22.07 -32.71
C GLU A 338 23.85 -23.26 -31.76
N LEU A 339 22.72 -23.96 -31.80
CA LEU A 339 22.53 -25.17 -31.02
C LEU A 339 23.49 -26.28 -31.47
N ASP A 340 23.62 -26.51 -32.77
CA ASP A 340 24.56 -27.52 -33.33
C ASP A 340 26.02 -27.21 -32.91
N LYS A 341 26.38 -25.93 -32.78
CA LYS A 341 27.73 -25.52 -32.39
C LYS A 341 28.01 -25.71 -30.92
N TYR A 342 27.06 -25.46 -30.03
CA TYR A 342 27.32 -25.33 -28.60
C TYR A 342 26.60 -26.38 -27.74
N GLN A 343 25.46 -26.94 -28.15
CA GLN A 343 24.62 -27.78 -27.29
C GLN A 343 25.39 -29.00 -26.73
N ALA A 344 26.25 -29.61 -27.52
CA ALA A 344 27.07 -30.78 -27.13
C ALA A 344 28.14 -30.40 -26.10
N THR A 345 28.42 -29.09 -25.90
CA THR A 345 29.44 -28.60 -24.95
C THR A 345 28.86 -28.22 -23.60
N TRP A 346 27.55 -28.21 -23.46
CA TRP A 346 26.87 -27.80 -22.22
C TRP A 346 26.56 -28.98 -21.33
N GLU A 347 26.71 -28.80 -20.03
CA GLU A 347 26.10 -29.68 -19.04
C GLU A 347 24.62 -29.33 -18.94
N ILE A 348 23.74 -30.33 -19.19
CA ILE A 348 22.28 -30.18 -19.05
C ILE A 348 21.91 -30.88 -17.75
N ILE A 349 21.45 -30.10 -16.76
CA ILE A 349 20.99 -30.60 -15.46
C ILE A 349 19.46 -30.64 -15.51
N GLU A 350 18.87 -31.85 -15.41
CA GLU A 350 17.42 -32.08 -15.40
C GLU A 350 16.87 -32.25 -13.98
#